data_45878488868c6133a77ad63847c4d853
#
_entry.id   45878488868c6133a77ad63847c4d853
#
_cell.length_a   1.000
_cell.length_b   1.000
_cell.length_c   1.000
_cell.angle_alpha   90.00
_cell.angle_beta   90.00
_cell.angle_gamma   90.00
#
_symmetry.space_group_name_H-M   'P 1'
#
loop_
_entity.id
_entity.type
_entity.pdbx_description
1 polymer ?
#
loop_
_entity_poly.entity_id
_entity_poly.type
_entity_poly.pdbx_seq_one_letter_code
_entity_poly.pdbx_strand_id
1 'polypeptide(L)'
;MRPLRGLVTATLFAGVIAAWVMTGDREQAARLQRMVQQPRVPLAPVSEVAQTFAPLSEMDVARLERMRAAAAQQMRRHVGSPPAGDAGDTRRIQELLAAIDPATLDQETLAGLGIVLGESLRAEYPLDWVRVHDRFGQTFALKSPQDACVLFPLAWLPKRVEAGVPLEIARLISRMHEVLAPCERA
;
A
#
# COMPACT_ATOMS: atom_id res chain seq x y z
N MET A 1 45.81 13.46 17.31
CA MET A 1 45.60 12.21 16.58
C MET A 1 44.18 12.20 16.04
N ARG A 2 43.95 12.41 14.73
CA ARG A 2 42.65 12.37 14.05
C ARG A 2 42.61 11.10 13.21
N PRO A 3 41.57 10.25 13.27
CA PRO A 3 41.45 9.12 12.37
C PRO A 3 40.83 9.56 11.05
N LEU A 4 41.47 9.24 9.97
CA LEU A 4 41.00 9.24 8.60
C LEU A 4 39.85 8.19 8.47
N ARG A 5 38.64 8.65 8.28
CA ARG A 5 37.51 7.83 7.81
C ARG A 5 36.86 8.55 6.63
N GLY A 6 36.93 7.96 5.46
CA GLY A 6 36.18 8.47 4.30
C GLY A 6 36.88 8.35 2.96
N LEU A 7 37.30 7.16 2.53
CA LEU A 7 37.81 6.96 1.17
C LEU A 7 37.77 5.48 0.73
N VAL A 8 36.65 4.79 0.88
CA VAL A 8 36.56 3.38 0.38
C VAL A 8 35.33 3.12 -0.53
N THR A 9 34.37 4.03 -0.64
CA THR A 9 33.14 3.77 -1.38
C THR A 9 33.08 4.26 -2.83
N ALA A 10 34.02 5.06 -3.29
CA ALA A 10 34.01 5.59 -4.66
C ALA A 10 34.73 4.67 -5.68
N THR A 11 35.64 3.80 -5.24
CA THR A 11 36.50 3.02 -6.14
C THR A 11 35.85 1.73 -6.67
N LEU A 12 34.85 1.19 -6.00
CA LEU A 12 34.16 -0.05 -6.42
C LEU A 12 33.17 0.17 -7.57
N PHE A 13 32.57 1.35 -7.67
CA PHE A 13 31.64 1.66 -8.76
C PHE A 13 32.32 1.93 -10.10
N ALA A 14 33.51 2.50 -10.07
CA ALA A 14 34.30 2.76 -11.30
C ALA A 14 34.84 1.46 -11.93
N GLY A 15 35.16 0.45 -11.10
CA GLY A 15 35.68 -0.84 -11.57
C GLY A 15 34.67 -1.70 -12.32
N VAL A 16 33.40 -1.67 -11.91
CA VAL A 16 32.32 -2.46 -12.54
C VAL A 16 31.95 -1.87 -13.90
N ILE A 17 31.95 -0.56 -14.04
CA ILE A 17 31.68 0.10 -15.34
C ILE A 17 32.83 -0.13 -16.33
N ALA A 18 34.08 -0.14 -15.88
CA ALA A 18 35.24 -0.39 -16.74
C ALA A 18 35.29 -1.86 -17.24
N ALA A 19 34.91 -2.83 -16.44
CA ALA A 19 34.85 -4.25 -16.83
C ALA A 19 33.74 -4.52 -17.88
N TRP A 20 32.63 -3.79 -17.83
CA TRP A 20 31.52 -3.93 -18.78
C TRP A 20 31.81 -3.34 -20.16
N VAL A 21 32.61 -2.26 -20.24
CA VAL A 21 33.04 -1.63 -21.51
C VAL A 21 33.99 -2.53 -22.30
N MET A 22 34.65 -3.48 -21.65
CA MET A 22 35.59 -4.38 -22.32
C MET A 22 34.92 -5.60 -23.01
N THR A 23 33.63 -5.87 -22.74
CA THR A 23 32.91 -7.03 -23.30
C THR A 23 32.02 -6.72 -24.52
N GLY A 24 32.20 -5.59 -25.18
CA GLY A 24 31.70 -5.40 -26.55
C GLY A 24 30.27 -4.90 -26.71
N ASP A 25 29.51 -4.62 -25.64
CA ASP A 25 28.11 -4.17 -25.75
C ASP A 25 28.00 -2.64 -25.59
N ARG A 26 28.64 -1.92 -26.51
CA ARG A 26 28.64 -0.43 -26.56
C ARG A 26 27.24 0.15 -26.75
N GLU A 27 26.32 -0.61 -27.36
CA GLU A 27 24.93 -0.16 -27.57
C GLU A 27 24.10 -0.21 -26.26
N GLN A 28 24.29 -1.24 -25.44
CA GLN A 28 23.61 -1.32 -24.15
C GLN A 28 24.14 -0.26 -23.17
N ALA A 29 25.45 -0.04 -23.14
CA ALA A 29 26.05 1.03 -22.33
C ALA A 29 25.54 2.41 -22.75
N ALA A 30 25.42 2.68 -24.05
CA ALA A 30 24.87 3.93 -24.58
C ALA A 30 23.37 4.08 -24.34
N ARG A 31 22.61 2.97 -24.26
CA ARG A 31 21.19 2.97 -23.86
C ARG A 31 21.02 3.32 -22.39
N LEU A 32 21.82 2.69 -21.52
CA LEU A 32 21.81 2.98 -20.07
C LEU A 32 22.23 4.44 -19.80
N GLN A 33 23.25 4.94 -20.48
CA GLN A 33 23.65 6.34 -20.36
C GLN A 33 22.56 7.31 -20.82
N ARG A 34 21.84 7.00 -21.89
CA ARG A 34 20.67 7.80 -22.33
C ARG A 34 19.50 7.76 -21.34
N MET A 35 19.26 6.63 -20.67
CA MET A 35 18.23 6.54 -19.61
C MET A 35 18.62 7.35 -18.36
N VAL A 36 19.89 7.40 -18.01
CA VAL A 36 20.39 8.20 -16.87
C VAL A 36 20.45 9.69 -17.19
N GLN A 37 20.66 10.05 -18.44
CA GLN A 37 20.72 11.44 -18.92
C GLN A 37 19.40 12.01 -19.40
N GLN A 38 18.30 11.23 -19.35
CA GLN A 38 16.99 11.82 -19.56
C GLN A 38 16.78 12.93 -18.53
N PRO A 39 16.51 14.17 -18.97
CA PRO A 39 16.20 15.24 -18.05
C PRO A 39 15.04 14.72 -17.18
N ARG A 40 15.25 14.72 -15.87
CA ARG A 40 14.15 14.47 -14.92
C ARG A 40 13.09 15.49 -15.28
N VAL A 41 12.04 15.02 -15.96
CA VAL A 41 10.83 15.85 -16.14
C VAL A 41 10.50 16.30 -14.75
N PRO A 42 10.51 17.60 -14.44
CA PRO A 42 10.09 18.06 -13.13
C PRO A 42 8.69 17.47 -12.97
N LEU A 43 8.51 16.59 -11.99
CA LEU A 43 7.17 16.18 -11.59
C LEU A 43 6.47 17.49 -11.29
N ALA A 44 5.54 17.88 -12.17
CA ALA A 44 4.67 19.00 -11.89
C ALA A 44 4.21 18.82 -10.44
N PRO A 45 4.23 19.87 -9.59
CA PRO A 45 3.75 19.75 -8.24
C PRO A 45 2.42 19.03 -8.34
N VAL A 46 2.30 17.88 -7.63
CA VAL A 46 1.04 17.14 -7.61
C VAL A 46 0.06 18.17 -7.07
N SER A 47 -0.66 18.82 -7.97
CA SER A 47 -1.70 19.76 -7.62
C SER A 47 -2.56 19.00 -6.65
N GLU A 48 -2.66 19.49 -5.44
CA GLU A 48 -3.40 18.87 -4.36
C GLU A 48 -4.75 18.49 -4.94
N VAL A 49 -4.94 17.17 -5.15
CA VAL A 49 -6.16 16.69 -5.82
C VAL A 49 -7.27 17.05 -4.85
N ALA A 50 -8.06 18.05 -5.21
CA ALA A 50 -9.16 18.48 -4.37
C ALA A 50 -10.05 17.27 -4.10
N GLN A 51 -10.04 16.83 -2.85
CA GLN A 51 -10.85 15.70 -2.37
C GLN A 51 -12.00 16.30 -1.56
N THR A 52 -13.20 15.80 -1.81
CA THR A 52 -14.36 16.10 -0.98
C THR A 52 -14.73 14.86 -0.18
N PHE A 53 -15.02 15.05 1.09
CA PHE A 53 -15.41 14.01 2.02
C PHE A 53 -16.88 14.16 2.38
N ALA A 54 -17.59 13.05 2.44
CA ALA A 54 -18.99 13.01 2.87
C ALA A 54 -19.24 11.79 3.76
N PRO A 55 -20.20 11.84 4.68
CA PRO A 55 -20.67 10.67 5.39
C PRO A 55 -21.14 9.59 4.44
N LEU A 56 -21.05 8.34 4.86
CA LEU A 56 -21.57 7.20 4.09
C LEU A 56 -23.10 7.29 4.01
N SER A 57 -23.65 7.05 2.83
CA SER A 57 -25.07 6.76 2.66
C SER A 57 -25.37 5.30 3.01
N GLU A 58 -26.64 4.94 3.16
CA GLU A 58 -27.07 3.55 3.36
C GLU A 58 -26.58 2.62 2.22
N MET A 59 -26.58 3.11 1.00
CA MET A 59 -26.06 2.34 -0.15
C MET A 59 -24.54 2.14 -0.06
N ASP A 60 -23.80 3.12 0.44
CA ASP A 60 -22.35 3.01 0.65
C ASP A 60 -22.05 1.96 1.73
N VAL A 61 -22.77 1.99 2.84
CA VAL A 61 -22.68 0.99 3.92
C VAL A 61 -22.98 -0.40 3.36
N ALA A 62 -24.10 -0.57 2.65
CA ALA A 62 -24.45 -1.85 2.05
C ALA A 62 -23.38 -2.36 1.06
N ARG A 63 -22.72 -1.46 0.34
CA ARG A 63 -21.60 -1.81 -0.57
C ARG A 63 -20.37 -2.29 0.20
N LEU A 64 -19.96 -1.59 1.26
CA LEU A 64 -18.85 -2.00 2.13
C LEU A 64 -19.13 -3.37 2.76
N GLU A 65 -20.35 -3.58 3.27
CA GLU A 65 -20.75 -4.86 3.85
C GLU A 65 -20.73 -6.02 2.85
N ARG A 66 -21.13 -5.82 1.60
CA ARG A 66 -21.02 -6.87 0.57
C ARG A 66 -19.56 -7.27 0.35
N MET A 67 -18.66 -6.31 0.15
CA MET A 67 -17.23 -6.58 -0.02
C MET A 67 -16.64 -7.28 1.19
N ARG A 68 -17.00 -6.83 2.42
CA ARG A 68 -16.59 -7.47 3.66
C ARG A 68 -17.12 -8.91 3.76
N ALA A 69 -18.34 -9.16 3.33
CA ALA A 69 -18.94 -10.50 3.32
C ALA A 69 -18.21 -11.46 2.36
N ALA A 70 -17.78 -10.99 1.18
CA ALA A 70 -16.96 -11.76 0.25
C ALA A 70 -15.62 -12.17 0.89
N ALA A 71 -14.92 -11.24 1.53
CA ALA A 71 -13.70 -11.53 2.29
C ALA A 71 -13.96 -12.51 3.44
N ALA A 72 -15.02 -12.31 4.21
CA ALA A 72 -15.40 -13.18 5.31
C ALA A 72 -15.71 -14.62 4.87
N GLN A 73 -16.26 -14.79 3.66
CA GLN A 73 -16.48 -16.11 3.08
C GLN A 73 -15.17 -16.83 2.79
N GLN A 74 -14.17 -16.16 2.23
CA GLN A 74 -12.86 -16.73 1.98
C GLN A 74 -12.13 -17.05 3.29
N MET A 75 -12.18 -16.16 4.27
CA MET A 75 -11.58 -16.40 5.59
C MET A 75 -12.20 -17.62 6.28
N ARG A 76 -13.53 -17.75 6.27
CA ARG A 76 -14.19 -18.97 6.82
C ARG A 76 -13.75 -20.23 6.10
N ARG A 77 -13.62 -20.19 4.76
CA ARG A 77 -13.27 -21.36 3.94
C ARG A 77 -11.84 -21.84 4.17
N HIS A 78 -10.89 -20.92 4.30
CA HIS A 78 -9.46 -21.24 4.29
C HIS A 78 -8.78 -21.11 5.67
N VAL A 79 -9.32 -20.29 6.57
CA VAL A 79 -8.78 -20.03 7.91
C VAL A 79 -9.71 -20.59 9.02
N GLY A 80 -10.94 -20.99 8.65
CA GLY A 80 -11.91 -21.60 9.57
C GLY A 80 -12.70 -20.59 10.41
N SER A 81 -12.46 -19.28 10.29
CA SER A 81 -13.18 -18.24 11.05
C SER A 81 -13.44 -16.99 10.22
N PRO A 82 -14.56 -16.29 10.46
CA PRO A 82 -14.77 -14.96 9.86
C PRO A 82 -13.88 -13.91 10.52
N PRO A 83 -13.78 -12.70 9.94
CA PRO A 83 -13.09 -11.58 10.57
C PRO A 83 -13.78 -11.20 11.89
N ALA A 84 -12.99 -10.85 12.90
CA ALA A 84 -13.45 -10.44 14.22
C ALA A 84 -13.52 -8.91 14.39
N GLY A 85 -12.88 -8.13 13.48
CA GLY A 85 -12.76 -6.68 13.60
C GLY A 85 -11.71 -6.24 14.63
N ASP A 86 -10.72 -7.08 14.89
CA ASP A 86 -9.65 -6.84 15.86
C ASP A 86 -8.25 -6.99 15.23
N ALA A 87 -7.20 -6.68 15.99
CA ALA A 87 -5.82 -6.82 15.54
C ALA A 87 -5.44 -8.24 15.09
N GLY A 88 -6.16 -9.27 15.56
CA GLY A 88 -5.96 -10.65 15.15
C GLY A 88 -6.30 -10.92 13.69
N ASP A 89 -7.10 -10.06 13.06
CA ASP A 89 -7.46 -10.19 11.64
C ASP A 89 -6.26 -10.02 10.72
N THR A 90 -5.26 -9.23 11.12
CA THR A 90 -3.98 -9.10 10.41
C THR A 90 -3.32 -10.47 10.18
N ARG A 91 -3.24 -11.29 11.24
CA ARG A 91 -2.67 -12.64 11.17
C ARG A 91 -3.56 -13.58 10.34
N ARG A 92 -4.88 -13.55 10.55
CA ARG A 92 -5.83 -14.39 9.80
C ARG A 92 -5.77 -14.11 8.29
N ILE A 93 -5.66 -12.84 7.88
CA ILE A 93 -5.49 -12.47 6.48
C ILE A 93 -4.13 -12.96 5.94
N GLN A 94 -3.05 -12.85 6.72
CA GLN A 94 -1.75 -13.40 6.30
C GLN A 94 -1.82 -14.93 6.10
N GLU A 95 -2.50 -15.65 6.98
CA GLU A 95 -2.75 -17.09 6.87
C GLU A 95 -3.58 -17.44 5.62
N LEU A 96 -4.63 -16.68 5.34
CA LEU A 96 -5.43 -16.82 4.11
C LEU A 96 -4.55 -16.66 2.86
N LEU A 97 -3.78 -15.58 2.78
CA LEU A 97 -2.95 -15.27 1.62
C LEU A 97 -1.73 -16.21 1.47
N ALA A 98 -1.38 -16.94 2.52
CA ALA A 98 -0.40 -18.03 2.44
C ALA A 98 -1.02 -19.35 1.95
N ALA A 99 -2.33 -19.54 2.15
CA ALA A 99 -3.05 -20.73 1.77
C ALA A 99 -3.55 -20.74 0.32
N ILE A 100 -3.67 -19.57 -0.31
CA ILE A 100 -4.19 -19.39 -1.67
C ILE A 100 -3.33 -18.41 -2.46
N ASP A 101 -3.33 -18.52 -3.80
CA ASP A 101 -2.73 -17.50 -4.66
C ASP A 101 -3.62 -16.24 -4.66
N PRO A 102 -3.14 -15.10 -4.15
CA PRO A 102 -3.92 -13.86 -4.13
C PRO A 102 -4.39 -13.38 -5.51
N ALA A 103 -3.69 -13.76 -6.58
CA ALA A 103 -4.07 -13.41 -7.94
C ALA A 103 -5.36 -14.13 -8.41
N THR A 104 -5.80 -15.17 -7.71
CA THR A 104 -7.05 -15.89 -7.98
C THR A 104 -8.27 -15.24 -7.34
N LEU A 105 -8.06 -14.28 -6.44
CA LEU A 105 -9.15 -13.55 -5.79
C LEU A 105 -9.66 -12.43 -6.71
N ASP A 106 -10.96 -12.24 -6.72
CA ASP A 106 -11.58 -11.12 -7.42
C ASP A 106 -11.33 -9.79 -6.68
N GLN A 107 -11.54 -8.70 -7.41
CA GLN A 107 -11.35 -7.33 -6.91
C GLN A 107 -12.22 -7.02 -5.68
N GLU A 108 -13.45 -7.56 -5.63
CA GLU A 108 -14.39 -7.34 -4.54
C GLU A 108 -13.90 -8.01 -3.26
N THR A 109 -13.41 -9.23 -3.36
CA THR A 109 -12.80 -9.97 -2.25
C THR A 109 -11.53 -9.29 -1.73
N LEU A 110 -10.62 -8.87 -2.64
CA LEU A 110 -9.40 -8.17 -2.27
C LEU A 110 -9.70 -6.83 -1.57
N ALA A 111 -10.67 -6.05 -2.10
CA ALA A 111 -11.14 -4.83 -1.45
C ALA A 111 -11.76 -5.12 -0.07
N GLY A 112 -12.54 -6.20 0.04
CA GLY A 112 -13.12 -6.67 1.29
C GLY A 112 -12.09 -7.03 2.36
N LEU A 113 -10.99 -7.68 1.97
CA LEU A 113 -9.86 -7.92 2.89
C LEU A 113 -9.21 -6.60 3.34
N GLY A 114 -9.14 -5.60 2.44
CA GLY A 114 -8.73 -4.25 2.80
C GLY A 114 -9.67 -3.60 3.83
N ILE A 115 -10.99 -3.80 3.69
CA ILE A 115 -11.97 -3.33 4.69
C ILE A 115 -11.73 -4.00 6.04
N VAL A 116 -11.49 -5.31 6.08
CA VAL A 116 -11.20 -6.04 7.34
C VAL A 116 -9.95 -5.47 8.02
N LEU A 117 -8.87 -5.19 7.26
CA LEU A 117 -7.68 -4.51 7.79
C LEU A 117 -8.00 -3.10 8.30
N GLY A 118 -8.85 -2.37 7.58
CA GLY A 118 -9.33 -1.05 8.01
C GLY A 118 -10.10 -1.12 9.33
N GLU A 119 -10.97 -2.11 9.51
CA GLU A 119 -11.70 -2.32 10.75
C GLU A 119 -10.79 -2.66 11.93
N SER A 120 -9.72 -3.44 11.70
CA SER A 120 -8.73 -3.72 12.75
C SER A 120 -8.02 -2.44 13.21
N LEU A 121 -7.73 -1.50 12.31
CA LEU A 121 -7.18 -0.19 12.68
C LEU A 121 -8.20 0.69 13.38
N ARG A 122 -9.48 0.63 13.01
CA ARG A 122 -10.56 1.37 13.70
C ARG A 122 -10.77 0.90 15.15
N ALA A 123 -10.44 -0.34 15.45
CA ALA A 123 -10.48 -0.83 16.82
C ALA A 123 -9.41 -0.16 17.73
N GLU A 124 -8.35 0.39 17.13
CA GLU A 124 -7.22 0.98 17.84
C GLU A 124 -7.16 2.52 17.72
N TYR A 125 -7.69 3.06 16.61
CA TYR A 125 -7.61 4.48 16.27
C TYR A 125 -8.99 5.08 16.04
N PRO A 126 -9.21 6.37 16.38
CA PRO A 126 -10.47 7.08 16.15
C PRO A 126 -10.61 7.42 14.65
N LEU A 127 -10.96 6.43 13.84
CA LEU A 127 -11.12 6.57 12.40
C LEU A 127 -12.58 6.30 12.01
N ASP A 128 -13.12 7.08 11.09
CA ASP A 128 -14.44 6.88 10.52
C ASP A 128 -14.38 6.61 9.02
N TRP A 129 -15.24 5.72 8.55
CA TRP A 129 -15.45 5.52 7.13
C TRP A 129 -16.15 6.74 6.54
N VAL A 130 -15.57 7.26 5.46
CA VAL A 130 -16.11 8.36 4.68
C VAL A 130 -16.12 8.02 3.20
N ARG A 131 -17.07 8.61 2.47
CA ARG A 131 -17.04 8.64 1.02
C ARG A 131 -16.12 9.77 0.56
N VAL A 132 -15.22 9.44 -0.36
CA VAL A 132 -14.30 10.38 -1.00
C VAL A 132 -14.67 10.53 -2.46
N HIS A 133 -14.73 11.77 -2.92
CA HIS A 133 -14.85 12.09 -4.34
C HIS A 133 -13.70 12.98 -4.76
N ASP A 134 -13.03 12.60 -5.85
CA ASP A 134 -11.95 13.34 -6.47
C ASP A 134 -12.04 13.25 -8.00
N ARG A 135 -11.04 13.77 -8.72
CA ARG A 135 -10.97 13.71 -10.19
C ARG A 135 -10.92 12.30 -10.77
N PHE A 136 -10.65 11.27 -9.98
CA PHE A 136 -10.59 9.86 -10.40
C PHE A 136 -11.90 9.13 -10.12
N GLY A 137 -12.87 9.77 -9.44
CA GLY A 137 -14.17 9.20 -9.14
C GLY A 137 -14.50 9.14 -7.65
N GLN A 138 -15.26 8.12 -7.28
CA GLN A 138 -15.70 7.90 -5.90
C GLN A 138 -15.05 6.65 -5.31
N THR A 139 -14.63 6.77 -4.05
CA THR A 139 -14.10 5.65 -3.26
C THR A 139 -14.46 5.83 -1.78
N PHE A 140 -14.02 4.90 -0.94
CA PHE A 140 -14.16 4.98 0.51
C PHE A 140 -12.80 5.07 1.18
N ALA A 141 -12.74 5.83 2.26
CA ALA A 141 -11.52 6.01 3.05
C ALA A 141 -11.84 5.94 4.55
N LEU A 142 -10.83 5.64 5.34
CA LEU A 142 -10.80 5.88 6.76
C LEU A 142 -10.16 7.23 7.02
N LYS A 143 -10.82 8.06 7.83
CA LYS A 143 -10.41 9.42 8.11
C LYS A 143 -10.45 9.70 9.60
N SER A 144 -9.43 10.39 10.12
CA SER A 144 -9.42 10.87 11.50
C SER A 144 -10.35 12.09 11.66
N PRO A 145 -10.90 12.35 12.86
CA PRO A 145 -11.80 13.48 13.10
C PRO A 145 -11.21 14.84 12.73
N GLN A 146 -9.90 15.01 12.92
CA GLN A 146 -9.20 16.26 12.66
C GLN A 146 -8.66 16.40 11.22
N ASP A 147 -9.07 15.52 10.31
CA ASP A 147 -8.59 15.47 8.92
C ASP A 147 -7.06 15.26 8.78
N ALA A 148 -6.40 14.93 9.88
CA ALA A 148 -4.95 14.78 9.91
C ALA A 148 -4.48 13.51 9.16
N CYS A 149 -5.31 12.47 9.12
CA CYS A 149 -5.01 11.22 8.44
C CYS A 149 -6.18 10.73 7.59
N VAL A 150 -5.83 10.29 6.37
CA VAL A 150 -6.77 9.64 5.44
C VAL A 150 -6.10 8.37 4.90
N LEU A 151 -6.76 7.24 5.04
CA LEU A 151 -6.30 5.94 4.55
C LEU A 151 -7.29 5.38 3.53
N PHE A 152 -6.79 4.65 2.55
CA PHE A 152 -7.59 4.02 1.49
C PHE A 152 -7.48 2.48 1.51
N PRO A 153 -8.06 1.80 2.51
CA PRO A 153 -7.85 0.36 2.72
C PRO A 153 -8.31 -0.51 1.54
N LEU A 154 -9.37 -0.11 0.83
CA LEU A 154 -9.91 -0.84 -0.32
C LEU A 154 -8.89 -1.03 -1.45
N ALA A 155 -7.90 -0.14 -1.53
CA ALA A 155 -6.89 -0.17 -2.58
C ALA A 155 -5.61 -0.93 -2.18
N TRP A 156 -5.44 -1.30 -0.90
CA TRP A 156 -4.16 -1.82 -0.41
C TRP A 156 -3.77 -3.16 -1.02
N LEU A 157 -4.69 -4.11 -1.07
CA LEU A 157 -4.42 -5.43 -1.61
C LEU A 157 -4.57 -5.48 -3.13
N PRO A 158 -5.66 -4.96 -3.72
CA PRO A 158 -5.82 -4.97 -5.18
C PRO A 158 -4.61 -4.40 -5.92
N LYS A 159 -4.14 -3.21 -5.53
CA LYS A 159 -2.97 -2.57 -6.18
C LYS A 159 -1.68 -3.37 -6.05
N ARG A 160 -1.47 -4.08 -4.94
CA ARG A 160 -0.27 -4.92 -4.74
C ARG A 160 -0.33 -6.18 -5.59
N VAL A 161 -1.50 -6.82 -5.65
CA VAL A 161 -1.71 -8.00 -6.50
C VAL A 161 -1.51 -7.62 -7.97
N GLU A 162 -2.12 -6.54 -8.43
CA GLU A 162 -1.96 -6.01 -9.79
C GLU A 162 -0.49 -5.69 -10.14
N ALA A 163 0.25 -5.13 -9.18
CA ALA A 163 1.67 -4.82 -9.34
C ALA A 163 2.61 -6.02 -9.13
N GLY A 164 2.10 -7.21 -8.80
CA GLY A 164 2.92 -8.39 -8.50
C GLY A 164 3.80 -8.22 -7.25
N VAL A 165 3.40 -7.34 -6.31
CA VAL A 165 4.16 -7.07 -5.09
C VAL A 165 3.72 -8.05 -3.99
N PRO A 166 4.66 -8.68 -3.25
CA PRO A 166 4.34 -9.57 -2.14
C PRO A 166 3.43 -8.93 -1.09
N LEU A 167 2.45 -9.70 -0.61
CA LEU A 167 1.48 -9.27 0.38
C LEU A 167 1.98 -9.59 1.81
N GLU A 168 2.88 -8.76 2.32
CA GLU A 168 3.37 -8.81 3.70
C GLU A 168 2.45 -8.01 4.62
N ILE A 169 1.35 -8.62 5.09
CA ILE A 169 0.29 -7.91 5.82
C ILE A 169 0.79 -7.30 7.13
N ALA A 170 1.61 -8.02 7.88
CA ALA A 170 2.20 -7.49 9.12
C ALA A 170 3.01 -6.22 8.86
N ARG A 171 3.81 -6.19 7.79
CA ARG A 171 4.60 -5.01 7.41
C ARG A 171 3.71 -3.86 6.93
N LEU A 172 2.64 -4.18 6.19
CA LEU A 172 1.66 -3.19 5.77
C LEU A 172 1.03 -2.50 6.99
N ILE A 173 0.55 -3.27 7.96
CA ILE A 173 -0.09 -2.74 9.17
C ILE A 173 0.91 -1.98 10.04
N SER A 174 2.13 -2.48 10.26
CA SER A 174 3.17 -1.73 10.98
C SER A 174 3.38 -0.34 10.37
N ARG A 175 3.38 -0.25 9.05
CA ARG A 175 3.51 1.02 8.35
C ARG A 175 2.31 1.93 8.54
N MET A 176 1.09 1.38 8.65
CA MET A 176 -0.11 2.17 8.95
C MET A 176 -0.09 2.72 10.37
N HIS A 177 0.41 1.97 11.36
CA HIS A 177 0.64 2.49 12.71
C HIS A 177 1.61 3.68 12.71
N GLU A 178 2.71 3.62 11.95
CA GLU A 178 3.64 4.75 11.80
C GLU A 178 2.94 6.00 11.21
N VAL A 179 2.08 5.80 10.21
CA VAL A 179 1.30 6.89 9.57
C VAL A 179 0.26 7.45 10.53
N LEU A 180 -0.36 6.62 11.36
CA LEU A 180 -1.43 7.02 12.28
C LEU A 180 -0.92 7.61 13.61
N ALA A 181 0.29 7.30 14.04
CA ALA A 181 0.86 7.79 15.29
C ALA A 181 0.82 9.33 15.48
N PRO A 182 1.00 10.17 14.44
CA PRO A 182 0.79 11.62 14.58
C PRO A 182 -0.67 12.01 14.79
N CYS A 183 -1.63 11.21 14.33
CA CYS A 183 -3.06 11.51 14.31
C CYS A 183 -3.76 11.21 15.63
N GLU A 184 -3.13 10.44 16.51
CA GLU A 184 -3.60 10.21 17.89
C GLU A 184 -3.44 11.44 18.79
N ARG A 185 -2.52 12.34 18.43
CA ARG A 185 -2.09 13.48 19.25
C ARG A 185 -2.68 14.80 18.81
N ALA A 186 -3.47 14.80 17.77
CA ALA A 186 -4.19 15.96 17.26
C ALA A 186 -5.65 15.93 17.73
#